data_c09d47b60658d37f7105fc8f0034f3a9
#
_entry.id   c09d47b60658d37f7105fc8f0034f3a9
#
_cell.length_a   1.000
_cell.length_b   1.000
_cell.length_c   1.000
_cell.angle_alpha   90.00
_cell.angle_beta   90.00
_cell.angle_gamma   90.00
#
_symmetry.space_group_name_H-M   'P 1'
#
loop_
_entity.id
_entity.type
_entity.pdbx_description
1 polymer ?
#
loop_
_entity_poly.entity_id
_entity_poly.type
_entity_poly.pdbx_seq_one_letter_code
_entity_poly.pdbx_strand_id
1 'polypeptide(L)'
;MMLKRKYGNRADWKRVIKRKYAQTYLDNGEYKGYITLLNTIKVTEPLSVRYGEKSVCIVDDGYMWLQQFPNNKNHSVTTMFDAGGNIVQWYIDICLCNGIDNDIPWMDDLFLDIVLLPTGEIIEKDADELEDALLKGIIDKPLYDLVWNEVKTLKGLIRKGSFDLIKWSHSHKGILSNRLK
;
A
#
# COMPACT_ATOMS: atom_id res chain seq x y z
N MET A 1 -9.07 1.16 -21.56
CA MET A 1 -8.94 1.63 -20.18
C MET A 1 -7.50 1.48 -19.74
N MET A 2 -6.88 2.55 -19.28
CA MET A 2 -5.48 2.51 -18.82
C MET A 2 -5.41 2.96 -17.37
N LEU A 3 -5.19 2.01 -16.48
CA LEU A 3 -4.98 2.25 -15.06
C LEU A 3 -3.49 2.42 -14.78
N LYS A 4 -3.16 3.19 -13.74
CA LYS A 4 -1.78 3.32 -13.29
C LYS A 4 -1.34 2.02 -12.62
N ARG A 5 -0.25 1.42 -13.12
CA ARG A 5 0.39 0.25 -12.50
C ARG A 5 1.48 0.71 -11.56
N LYS A 6 1.40 0.24 -10.32
CA LYS A 6 2.40 0.52 -9.29
C LYS A 6 3.18 -0.75 -8.99
N TYR A 7 4.50 -0.69 -9.12
CA TYR A 7 5.41 -1.81 -8.85
C TYR A 7 5.94 -1.76 -7.43
N GLY A 8 6.09 -2.92 -6.81
CA GLY A 8 6.55 -3.03 -5.42
C GLY A 8 7.95 -2.50 -5.16
N ASN A 9 8.84 -2.57 -6.15
CA ASN A 9 10.21 -2.08 -6.02
C ASN A 9 10.33 -0.54 -6.15
N ARG A 10 9.26 0.14 -6.60
CA ARG A 10 9.27 1.60 -6.78
C ARG A 10 10.51 2.11 -7.53
N ALA A 11 10.95 1.39 -8.57
CA ALA A 11 12.19 1.67 -9.29
C ALA A 11 12.23 3.06 -9.93
N ASP A 12 11.07 3.61 -10.30
CA ASP A 12 10.91 4.94 -10.88
C ASP A 12 10.88 6.08 -9.83
N TRP A 13 10.98 5.75 -8.55
CA TRP A 13 10.86 6.74 -7.48
C TRP A 13 12.16 7.52 -7.28
N LYS A 14 12.29 8.64 -7.98
CA LYS A 14 13.50 9.48 -8.02
C LYS A 14 13.88 10.11 -6.69
N ARG A 15 12.92 10.24 -5.76
CA ARG A 15 13.19 10.74 -4.41
C ARG A 15 14.20 9.86 -3.67
N VAL A 16 14.21 8.56 -3.93
CA VAL A 16 15.07 7.60 -3.23
C VAL A 16 16.41 7.50 -3.96
N ILE A 17 17.46 8.03 -3.31
CA ILE A 17 18.83 8.05 -3.86
C ILE A 17 19.54 6.72 -3.65
N LYS A 18 19.36 6.14 -2.46
CA LYS A 18 19.95 4.84 -2.07
C LYS A 18 18.88 3.98 -1.43
N ARG A 19 18.76 2.75 -1.92
CA ARG A 19 17.74 1.80 -1.47
C ARG A 19 18.28 0.40 -1.29
N LYS A 20 17.60 -0.37 -0.46
CA LYS A 20 17.67 -1.83 -0.45
C LYS A 20 16.27 -2.38 -0.62
N TYR A 21 16.16 -3.55 -1.22
CA TYR A 21 14.89 -4.15 -1.56
C TYR A 21 14.93 -5.66 -1.35
N ALA A 22 13.82 -6.22 -0.90
CA ALA A 22 13.61 -7.66 -0.82
C ALA A 22 12.17 -8.00 -1.13
N GLN A 23 11.94 -9.19 -1.63
CA GLN A 23 10.60 -9.72 -1.89
C GLN A 23 10.57 -11.23 -1.70
N THR A 24 9.40 -11.77 -1.42
CA THR A 24 9.15 -13.20 -1.44
C THR A 24 7.66 -13.46 -1.70
N TYR A 25 7.37 -14.66 -2.20
CA TYR A 25 6.01 -15.16 -2.29
C TYR A 25 5.70 -15.98 -1.05
N LEU A 26 4.56 -15.72 -0.42
CA LEU A 26 4.09 -16.48 0.74
C LEU A 26 2.84 -17.27 0.36
N ASP A 27 2.78 -18.50 0.81
CA ASP A 27 1.60 -19.36 0.78
C ASP A 27 1.63 -20.20 2.06
N ASN A 28 1.07 -19.65 3.14
CA ASN A 28 1.12 -20.26 4.47
C ASN A 28 -0.26 -20.71 4.99
N GLY A 29 -1.26 -20.78 4.08
CA GLY A 29 -2.62 -21.13 4.44
C GLY A 29 -3.48 -19.96 4.91
N GLU A 30 -2.89 -18.92 5.48
CA GLU A 30 -3.58 -17.72 5.92
C GLU A 30 -3.41 -16.56 4.92
N TYR A 31 -2.19 -16.42 4.36
CA TYR A 31 -1.86 -15.42 3.36
C TYR A 31 -1.31 -16.10 2.11
N LYS A 32 -1.75 -15.63 0.95
CA LYS A 32 -1.25 -16.07 -0.34
C LYS A 32 -1.00 -14.86 -1.24
N GLY A 33 0.28 -14.64 -1.57
CA GLY A 33 0.69 -13.52 -2.41
C GLY A 33 2.13 -13.09 -2.16
N TYR A 34 2.54 -12.06 -2.89
CA TYR A 34 3.85 -11.46 -2.70
C TYR A 34 3.85 -10.48 -1.54
N ILE A 35 4.99 -10.41 -0.87
CA ILE A 35 5.33 -9.31 0.04
C ILE A 35 6.66 -8.71 -0.42
N THR A 36 6.78 -7.39 -0.27
CA THR A 36 8.00 -6.64 -0.62
C THR A 36 8.39 -5.74 0.53
N LEU A 37 9.69 -5.49 0.67
CA LEU A 37 10.22 -4.52 1.65
C LEU A 37 11.20 -3.60 0.94
N LEU A 38 10.92 -2.31 0.99
CA LEU A 38 11.78 -1.26 0.45
C LEU A 38 12.34 -0.45 1.61
N ASN A 39 13.66 -0.40 1.72
CA ASN A 39 14.35 0.49 2.66
C ASN A 39 14.85 1.71 1.90
N THR A 40 14.33 2.89 2.24
CA THR A 40 14.77 4.17 1.67
C THR A 40 15.97 4.68 2.46
N ILE A 41 17.14 4.08 2.22
CA ILE A 41 18.36 4.36 3.00
C ILE A 41 18.70 5.84 2.95
N LYS A 42 18.59 6.46 1.76
CA LYS A 42 18.83 7.89 1.56
C LYS A 42 17.84 8.47 0.58
N VAL A 43 17.24 9.58 0.93
CA VAL A 43 16.29 10.31 0.09
C VAL A 43 16.80 11.73 -0.20
N THR A 44 16.28 12.35 -1.27
CA THR A 44 16.59 13.75 -1.61
C THR A 44 16.05 14.71 -0.56
N GLU A 45 14.85 14.43 -0.07
CA GLU A 45 14.15 15.20 0.97
C GLU A 45 13.06 14.33 1.59
N PRO A 46 12.67 14.59 2.84
CA PRO A 46 11.53 13.90 3.45
C PRO A 46 10.23 14.15 2.69
N LEU A 47 9.29 13.24 2.82
CA LEU A 47 7.94 13.40 2.31
C LEU A 47 6.95 13.32 3.46
N SER A 48 6.20 14.40 3.67
CA SER A 48 5.12 14.45 4.63
C SER A 48 3.80 14.66 3.93
N VAL A 49 2.74 14.05 4.45
CA VAL A 49 1.37 14.23 3.99
C VAL A 49 0.53 14.84 5.10
N ARG A 50 -0.45 15.65 4.73
CA ARG A 50 -1.36 16.28 5.68
C ARG A 50 -2.73 15.61 5.63
N TYR A 51 -3.26 15.35 6.81
CA TYR A 51 -4.63 14.89 7.02
C TYR A 51 -5.29 15.86 7.98
N GLY A 52 -6.02 16.86 7.42
CA GLY A 52 -6.51 17.98 8.21
C GLY A 52 -5.36 18.77 8.84
N GLU A 53 -5.31 18.82 10.17
CA GLU A 53 -4.24 19.50 10.91
C GLU A 53 -3.04 18.59 11.22
N LYS A 54 -3.18 17.29 11.02
CA LYS A 54 -2.10 16.32 11.25
C LYS A 54 -1.15 16.29 10.06
N SER A 55 0.15 16.25 10.35
CA SER A 55 1.20 16.02 9.35
C SER A 55 1.93 14.73 9.70
N VAL A 56 2.05 13.82 8.73
CA VAL A 56 2.68 12.52 8.91
C VAL A 56 3.85 12.41 7.93
N CYS A 57 5.07 12.24 8.43
CA CYS A 57 6.23 11.94 7.59
C CYS A 57 6.16 10.46 7.20
N ILE A 58 6.07 10.18 5.91
CA ILE A 58 5.94 8.82 5.37
C ILE A 58 7.20 8.30 4.71
N VAL A 59 8.14 9.19 4.38
CA VAL A 59 9.43 8.85 3.77
C VAL A 59 10.49 9.78 4.33
N ASP A 60 11.58 9.19 4.78
CA ASP A 60 12.81 9.88 5.17
C ASP A 60 13.94 8.88 5.12
N ASP A 61 15.16 9.30 5.44
CA ASP A 61 16.31 8.41 5.51
C ASP A 61 16.05 7.26 6.50
N GLY A 62 16.21 6.02 6.04
CA GLY A 62 16.04 4.83 6.85
C GLY A 62 14.61 4.34 7.05
N TYR A 63 13.62 4.99 6.42
CA TYR A 63 12.24 4.50 6.46
C TYR A 63 12.10 3.22 5.65
N MET A 64 11.13 2.38 6.03
CA MET A 64 10.83 1.15 5.31
C MET A 64 9.36 1.07 4.94
N TRP A 65 9.09 0.59 3.74
CA TRP A 65 7.75 0.31 3.23
C TRP A 65 7.60 -1.18 2.99
N LEU A 66 6.79 -1.81 3.83
CA LEU A 66 6.35 -3.18 3.61
C LEU A 66 5.09 -3.15 2.74
N GLN A 67 5.11 -3.82 1.61
CA GLN A 67 3.95 -3.91 0.73
C GLN A 67 3.46 -5.35 0.67
N GLN A 68 2.15 -5.53 0.73
CA GLN A 68 1.49 -6.83 0.62
C GLN A 68 0.58 -6.81 -0.60
N PHE A 69 0.75 -7.81 -1.47
CA PHE A 69 0.02 -7.97 -2.73
C PHE A 69 -0.75 -9.29 -2.67
N PRO A 70 -1.89 -9.36 -1.95
CA PRO A 70 -2.63 -10.61 -1.80
C PRO A 70 -3.26 -11.06 -3.12
N ASN A 71 -3.15 -12.35 -3.43
CA ASN A 71 -3.76 -12.92 -4.62
C ASN A 71 -5.28 -12.81 -4.60
N ASN A 72 -5.86 -12.49 -5.75
CA ASN A 72 -7.32 -12.47 -5.96
C ASN A 72 -8.06 -11.50 -5.02
N LYS A 73 -7.40 -10.40 -4.64
CA LYS A 73 -7.99 -9.33 -3.84
C LYS A 73 -7.99 -8.02 -4.60
N ASN A 74 -8.93 -7.15 -4.24
CA ASN A 74 -9.06 -5.81 -4.82
C ASN A 74 -8.43 -4.74 -3.92
N HIS A 75 -7.39 -5.12 -3.19
CA HIS A 75 -6.60 -4.20 -2.37
C HIS A 75 -5.16 -4.67 -2.26
N SER A 76 -4.28 -3.73 -1.97
CA SER A 76 -2.92 -3.98 -1.50
C SER A 76 -2.64 -3.07 -0.32
N VAL A 77 -1.71 -3.45 0.54
CA VAL A 77 -1.42 -2.69 1.76
C VAL A 77 0.06 -2.33 1.80
N THR A 78 0.33 -1.07 2.08
CA THR A 78 1.68 -0.59 2.38
C THR A 78 1.72 -0.17 3.85
N THR A 79 2.55 -0.85 4.64
CA THR A 79 2.85 -0.45 6.01
C THR A 79 4.12 0.39 6.00
N MET A 80 4.03 1.63 6.46
CA MET A 80 5.14 2.56 6.46
C MET A 80 5.75 2.63 7.85
N PHE A 81 7.05 2.31 7.94
CA PHE A 81 7.82 2.32 9.18
C PHE A 81 8.82 3.48 9.18
N ASP A 82 8.97 4.16 10.31
CA ASP A 82 10.04 5.13 10.48
C ASP A 82 11.41 4.44 10.67
N ALA A 83 12.47 5.23 10.79
CA ALA A 83 13.82 4.72 10.96
C ALA A 83 14.01 3.92 12.28
N GLY A 84 13.16 4.16 13.27
CA GLY A 84 13.15 3.43 14.53
C GLY A 84 12.32 2.14 14.51
N GLY A 85 11.68 1.83 13.37
CA GLY A 85 10.85 0.64 13.22
C GLY A 85 9.42 0.81 13.72
N ASN A 86 8.98 2.03 14.02
CA ASN A 86 7.61 2.32 14.42
C ASN A 86 6.72 2.49 13.20
N ILE A 87 5.51 1.98 13.26
CA ILE A 87 4.52 2.17 12.19
C ILE A 87 4.00 3.60 12.25
N VAL A 88 4.12 4.31 11.12
CA VAL A 88 3.60 5.68 11.00
C VAL A 88 2.22 5.72 10.37
N GLN A 89 1.93 4.80 9.46
CA GLN A 89 0.58 4.58 8.91
C GLN A 89 0.52 3.30 8.09
N TRP A 90 -0.71 2.84 7.82
CA TRP A 90 -1.02 1.85 6.78
C TRP A 90 -1.72 2.56 5.64
N TYR A 91 -1.27 2.31 4.43
CA TYR A 91 -1.86 2.83 3.21
C TYR A 91 -2.46 1.66 2.43
N ILE A 92 -3.77 1.70 2.22
CA ILE A 92 -4.51 0.63 1.54
C ILE A 92 -4.95 1.17 0.19
N ASP A 93 -4.34 0.66 -0.86
CA ASP A 93 -4.75 0.94 -2.23
C ASP A 93 -5.91 0.01 -2.61
N ILE A 94 -7.00 0.57 -3.11
CA ILE A 94 -8.02 -0.23 -3.78
C ILE A 94 -7.53 -0.45 -5.20
N CYS A 95 -7.49 -1.69 -5.65
CA CYS A 95 -6.91 -2.05 -6.94
C CYS A 95 -7.80 -3.02 -7.72
N LEU A 96 -7.61 -3.03 -9.03
CA LEU A 96 -8.29 -3.98 -9.91
C LEU A 96 -7.79 -5.39 -9.66
N CYS A 97 -6.48 -5.54 -9.56
CA CYS A 97 -5.84 -6.81 -9.24
C CYS A 97 -4.39 -6.59 -8.82
N ASN A 98 -3.84 -7.60 -8.17
CA ASN A 98 -2.42 -7.76 -7.90
C ASN A 98 -1.84 -8.78 -8.88
N GLY A 99 -0.62 -8.58 -9.33
CA GLY A 99 0.05 -9.48 -10.27
C GLY A 99 1.56 -9.40 -10.18
N ILE A 100 2.21 -10.03 -11.14
CA ILE A 100 3.68 -10.05 -11.24
C ILE A 100 4.08 -9.86 -12.70
N ASP A 101 5.15 -9.11 -12.93
CA ASP A 101 5.73 -8.85 -14.24
C ASP A 101 7.25 -8.76 -14.08
N ASN A 102 7.99 -9.56 -14.87
CA ASN A 102 9.45 -9.65 -14.75
C ASN A 102 9.92 -9.86 -13.31
N ASP A 103 9.25 -10.76 -12.58
CA ASP A 103 9.50 -11.08 -11.18
C ASP A 103 9.26 -9.91 -10.19
N ILE A 104 8.62 -8.82 -10.62
CA ILE A 104 8.31 -7.70 -9.74
C ILE A 104 6.79 -7.66 -9.50
N PRO A 105 6.34 -7.71 -8.23
CA PRO A 105 4.93 -7.56 -7.89
C PRO A 105 4.40 -6.17 -8.25
N TRP A 106 3.16 -6.14 -8.70
CA TRP A 106 2.47 -4.89 -9.05
C TRP A 106 0.99 -4.94 -8.69
N MET A 107 0.37 -3.77 -8.67
CA MET A 107 -1.08 -3.63 -8.60
C MET A 107 -1.55 -2.55 -9.57
N ASP A 108 -2.77 -2.69 -10.07
CA ASP A 108 -3.42 -1.69 -10.93
C ASP A 108 -4.38 -0.84 -10.08
N ASP A 109 -4.04 0.43 -9.95
CA ASP A 109 -4.69 1.39 -9.06
C ASP A 109 -6.11 1.75 -9.50
N LEU A 110 -7.07 1.75 -8.57
CA LEU A 110 -8.45 2.17 -8.80
C LEU A 110 -8.78 3.48 -8.07
N PHE A 111 -7.80 4.36 -7.91
CA PHE A 111 -7.90 5.75 -7.48
C PHE A 111 -8.14 5.96 -5.99
N LEU A 112 -9.20 5.37 -5.43
CA LEU A 112 -9.55 5.59 -4.03
C LEU A 112 -8.66 4.78 -3.09
N ASP A 113 -8.22 5.41 -2.01
CA ASP A 113 -7.35 4.81 -1.02
C ASP A 113 -7.91 4.98 0.40
N ILE A 114 -7.47 4.11 1.30
CA ILE A 114 -7.75 4.21 2.73
C ILE A 114 -6.42 4.38 3.47
N VAL A 115 -6.35 5.36 4.35
CA VAL A 115 -5.25 5.50 5.29
C VAL A 115 -5.74 5.13 6.68
N LEU A 116 -5.00 4.26 7.35
CA LEU A 116 -5.22 3.95 8.76
C LEU A 116 -4.04 4.49 9.56
N LEU A 117 -4.33 5.32 10.56
CA LEU A 117 -3.32 5.84 11.47
C LEU A 117 -3.18 4.93 12.69
N PRO A 118 -2.02 4.94 13.39
CA PRO A 118 -1.84 4.16 14.61
C PRO A 118 -2.85 4.47 15.72
N THR A 119 -3.48 5.66 15.67
CA THR A 119 -4.57 6.05 16.57
C THR A 119 -5.87 5.29 16.33
N GLY A 120 -5.99 4.58 15.20
CA GLY A 120 -7.22 3.93 14.75
C GLY A 120 -8.07 4.78 13.81
N GLU A 121 -7.68 6.03 13.56
CA GLU A 121 -8.38 6.91 12.63
C GLU A 121 -8.29 6.38 11.20
N ILE A 122 -9.42 6.32 10.51
CA ILE A 122 -9.54 5.88 9.12
C ILE A 122 -9.82 7.10 8.26
N ILE A 123 -9.01 7.29 7.21
CA ILE A 123 -9.11 8.43 6.29
C ILE A 123 -9.30 7.89 4.87
N GLU A 124 -10.33 8.38 4.17
CA GLU A 124 -10.49 8.12 2.74
C GLU A 124 -9.72 9.17 1.95
N LYS A 125 -8.99 8.73 0.93
CA LYS A 125 -8.22 9.60 0.02
C LYS A 125 -8.65 9.41 -1.41
N ASP A 126 -8.62 10.52 -2.16
CA ASP A 126 -8.74 10.52 -3.62
C ASP A 126 -10.09 10.01 -4.14
N ALA A 127 -11.16 10.19 -3.34
CA ALA A 127 -12.52 9.90 -3.79
C ALA A 127 -12.92 10.77 -4.99
N ASP A 128 -12.42 12.00 -5.06
CA ASP A 128 -12.60 12.91 -6.20
C ASP A 128 -11.95 12.38 -7.49
N GLU A 129 -10.79 11.73 -7.38
CA GLU A 129 -10.14 11.08 -8.53
C GLU A 129 -10.97 9.91 -9.05
N LEU A 130 -11.61 9.14 -8.16
CA LEU A 130 -12.52 8.06 -8.54
C LEU A 130 -13.75 8.59 -9.29
N GLU A 131 -14.36 9.67 -8.78
CA GLU A 131 -15.48 10.33 -9.43
C GLU A 131 -15.10 10.84 -10.83
N ASP A 132 -13.95 11.49 -10.94
CA ASP A 132 -13.44 12.01 -12.20
C ASP A 132 -13.18 10.88 -13.21
N ALA A 133 -12.63 9.75 -12.75
CA ALA A 133 -12.40 8.58 -13.60
C ALA A 133 -13.70 8.00 -14.15
N LEU A 134 -14.77 7.98 -13.35
CA LEU A 134 -16.10 7.56 -13.82
C LEU A 134 -16.65 8.54 -14.85
N LEU A 135 -16.58 9.83 -14.57
CA LEU A 135 -17.08 10.87 -15.48
C LEU A 135 -16.35 10.87 -16.83
N LYS A 136 -15.06 10.59 -16.83
CA LYS A 136 -14.23 10.52 -18.05
C LYS A 136 -14.32 9.18 -18.77
N GLY A 137 -15.05 8.21 -18.23
CA GLY A 137 -15.17 6.88 -18.81
C GLY A 137 -13.90 6.03 -18.71
N ILE A 138 -12.96 6.40 -17.83
CA ILE A 138 -11.76 5.59 -17.56
C ILE A 138 -12.17 4.30 -16.87
N ILE A 139 -13.15 4.36 -15.99
CA ILE A 139 -13.80 3.20 -15.37
C ILE A 139 -15.30 3.25 -15.66
N ASP A 140 -15.94 2.10 -15.62
CA ASP A 140 -17.39 1.98 -15.76
C ASP A 140 -18.09 1.94 -14.39
N LYS A 141 -19.41 1.96 -14.39
CA LYS A 141 -20.21 1.95 -13.15
C LYS A 141 -20.00 0.69 -12.32
N PRO A 142 -19.96 -0.54 -12.90
CA PRO A 142 -19.66 -1.74 -12.11
C PRO A 142 -18.32 -1.67 -11.38
N LEU A 143 -17.30 -1.12 -12.01
CA LEU A 143 -15.98 -0.98 -11.39
C LEU A 143 -15.98 0.09 -10.30
N TYR A 144 -16.67 1.20 -10.52
CA TYR A 144 -16.89 2.24 -9.51
C TYR A 144 -17.58 1.65 -8.26
N ASP A 145 -18.63 0.87 -8.46
CA ASP A 145 -19.37 0.22 -7.36
C ASP A 145 -18.50 -0.81 -6.63
N LEU A 146 -17.65 -1.54 -7.36
CA LEU A 146 -16.69 -2.46 -6.76
C LEU A 146 -15.76 -1.73 -5.78
N VAL A 147 -15.23 -0.56 -6.18
CA VAL A 147 -14.34 0.23 -5.32
C VAL A 147 -15.02 0.61 -4.01
N TRP A 148 -16.24 1.17 -4.08
CA TRP A 148 -16.97 1.58 -2.87
C TRP A 148 -17.37 0.40 -1.99
N ASN A 149 -17.72 -0.73 -2.59
CA ASN A 149 -18.01 -1.96 -1.86
C ASN A 149 -16.77 -2.49 -1.13
N GLU A 150 -15.61 -2.44 -1.78
CA GLU A 150 -14.34 -2.84 -1.17
C GLU A 150 -13.99 -1.94 0.02
N VAL A 151 -14.10 -0.63 -0.14
CA VAL A 151 -13.87 0.34 0.94
C VAL A 151 -14.77 0.05 2.14
N LYS A 152 -16.05 -0.16 1.90
CA LYS A 152 -17.02 -0.48 2.96
C LYS A 152 -16.63 -1.76 3.70
N THR A 153 -16.27 -2.80 2.97
CA THR A 153 -15.86 -4.09 3.52
C THR A 153 -14.61 -3.94 4.37
N LEU A 154 -13.58 -3.27 3.85
CA LEU A 154 -12.32 -3.08 4.55
C LEU A 154 -12.47 -2.22 5.81
N LYS A 155 -13.25 -1.14 5.75
CA LYS A 155 -13.55 -0.33 6.94
C LYS A 155 -14.22 -1.17 8.02
N GLY A 156 -15.17 -2.03 7.64
CA GLY A 156 -15.83 -2.95 8.57
C GLY A 156 -14.86 -3.90 9.25
N LEU A 157 -13.95 -4.49 8.46
CA LEU A 157 -12.91 -5.40 8.98
C LEU A 157 -11.95 -4.68 9.92
N ILE A 158 -11.51 -3.47 9.55
CA ILE A 158 -10.60 -2.66 10.37
C ILE A 158 -11.25 -2.35 11.72
N ARG A 159 -12.49 -1.88 11.72
CA ARG A 159 -13.23 -1.52 12.94
C ARG A 159 -13.44 -2.71 13.87
N LYS A 160 -13.60 -3.90 13.31
CA LYS A 160 -13.74 -5.15 14.09
C LYS A 160 -12.41 -5.73 14.55
N GLY A 161 -11.27 -5.17 14.10
CA GLY A 161 -9.97 -5.76 14.34
C GLY A 161 -9.73 -7.07 13.60
N SER A 162 -10.40 -7.27 12.45
CA SER A 162 -10.36 -8.51 11.67
C SER A 162 -9.65 -8.38 10.34
N PHE A 163 -9.00 -7.24 10.07
CA PHE A 163 -8.22 -7.06 8.85
C PHE A 163 -6.79 -7.55 9.08
N ASP A 164 -6.54 -8.80 8.72
CA ASP A 164 -5.33 -9.54 9.09
C ASP A 164 -4.04 -8.96 8.48
N LEU A 165 -4.10 -8.35 7.30
CA LEU A 165 -2.91 -7.78 6.65
C LEU A 165 -2.21 -6.75 7.54
N ILE A 166 -2.97 -5.90 8.24
CA ILE A 166 -2.37 -4.91 9.14
C ILE A 166 -1.79 -5.56 10.40
N LYS A 167 -2.35 -6.68 10.86
CA LYS A 167 -1.83 -7.43 12.00
C LYS A 167 -0.50 -8.10 11.68
N TRP A 168 -0.27 -8.49 10.43
CA TRP A 168 0.93 -9.19 9.99
C TRP A 168 2.07 -8.26 9.59
N SER A 169 1.92 -6.95 9.75
CA SER A 169 2.91 -5.95 9.31
C SER A 169 4.32 -6.23 9.87
N HIS A 170 4.43 -6.41 11.17
CA HIS A 170 5.74 -6.68 11.80
C HIS A 170 6.29 -8.06 11.43
N SER A 171 5.45 -9.10 11.38
CA SER A 171 5.93 -10.44 11.04
C SER A 171 6.38 -10.54 9.58
N HIS A 172 5.63 -9.97 8.65
CA HIS A 172 6.03 -9.93 7.24
C HIS A 172 7.28 -9.09 7.01
N LYS A 173 7.41 -7.94 7.70
CA LYS A 173 8.65 -7.17 7.68
C LYS A 173 9.83 -8.00 8.17
N GLY A 174 9.64 -8.76 9.26
CA GLY A 174 10.67 -9.63 9.83
C GLY A 174 11.18 -10.69 8.86
N ILE A 175 10.28 -11.27 8.04
CA ILE A 175 10.66 -12.25 7.01
C ILE A 175 11.65 -11.65 6.01
N LEU A 176 11.46 -10.40 5.63
CA LEU A 176 12.26 -9.75 4.58
C LEU A 176 13.45 -8.95 5.09
N SER A 177 13.47 -8.54 6.35
CA SER A 177 14.53 -7.68 6.90
C SER A 177 15.94 -8.23 6.69
N ASN A 178 16.11 -9.55 6.81
CA ASN A 178 17.41 -10.22 6.64
C ASN A 178 17.76 -10.50 5.17
N ARG A 179 16.89 -10.17 4.24
CA ARG A 179 17.05 -10.43 2.81
C ARG A 179 17.27 -9.16 1.98
N LEU A 180 17.32 -8.00 2.63
CA LEU A 180 17.53 -6.71 1.95
C LEU A 180 18.89 -6.65 1.23
N LYS A 181 18.85 -6.25 -0.04
CA LYS A 181 20.03 -6.11 -0.89
C LYS A 181 20.08 -4.76 -1.57
#